data_4a82d6b62d6dc160e946a99799071711
#
_entry.id   4a82d6b62d6dc160e946a99799071711
#
_cell.length_a   1.000
_cell.length_b   1.000
_cell.length_c   1.000
_cell.angle_alpha   90.00
_cell.angle_beta   90.00
_cell.angle_gamma   90.00
#
_symmetry.space_group_name_H-M   'P 1'
#
loop_
_entity.id
_entity.type
_entity.pdbx_description
1 polymer ?
#
loop_
_entity_poly.entity_id
_entity_poly.type
_entity_poly.pdbx_seq_one_letter_code
_entity_poly.pdbx_strand_id
1 'polypeptide(L)'
;MTRSRKNHLIYHENEKLLNSIADYFETDMADTTKETILPDVAYDSLDKNFFHNYAYALTDPFITNRVTDILIRNFRKRPERNYEFLRAMSWKGSSYYQIWRLNRDNETLKKAYDCIAYVADSTHCHTLEELGLYGYALQDLCLSAWTLHHIQPLKKLKERYEKLEILARNHTADELEVPEKRRQLWINRIKNRDLEIVRGIYLTNPELIEKKEGDALVKRVIRQYPDTVGLSISSKLNLIVMKLRIGEIRTRTALKEAEEIYGTLIKPLTQQKVLGEGAFNSLMNHYTNLAFIVDTARVSTNYKKKHIRTFCEDIIRMFRHRKDQQNSTQYNQTLENVSTYPRLIKYLSDEERIGFVMELNVATQVTTYAHSTHVAQLAEAMMKAIIRHRRELLVGKLGISSKWQVRLHQQQLIHFITRAALCHDIGKNSIVSVVNNDYRQLCDEERRIIRMHPRMGLKYLKISQKLKYYYDTTLGHHKWYNGKEGYPNDFDNTKSPYRFMIDIITLCDCMQAATERVGRNYKQEKSFEKVMGELREGAGTRYNPDLVKLIDDIPELYKELERIAIYGWSDIYYEIYKNYMR
;
A
#
# COMPACT_ATOMS: atom_id res chain seq x y z
N MET A 1 22.40 24.63 -8.40
CA MET A 1 22.12 23.37 -7.68
C MET A 1 20.93 22.70 -8.37
N THR A 2 21.08 21.49 -8.88
CA THR A 2 19.97 20.74 -9.47
C THR A 2 18.96 20.36 -8.39
N ARG A 3 17.67 20.28 -8.73
CA ARG A 3 16.56 19.94 -7.81
C ARG A 3 16.82 18.61 -7.08
N SER A 4 17.51 17.67 -7.70
CA SER A 4 17.94 16.39 -7.13
C SER A 4 18.94 16.58 -5.95
N ARG A 5 19.90 17.51 -6.08
CA ARG A 5 20.88 17.80 -5.02
C ARG A 5 20.26 18.51 -3.82
N LYS A 6 19.22 19.33 -4.07
CA LYS A 6 18.47 19.99 -3.00
C LYS A 6 17.61 18.99 -2.22
N ASN A 7 16.98 18.03 -2.91
CA ASN A 7 16.22 16.96 -2.26
C ASN A 7 17.11 16.01 -1.47
N HIS A 8 18.32 15.72 -1.93
CA HIS A 8 19.30 14.88 -1.22
C HIS A 8 19.81 15.56 0.07
N LEU A 9 20.04 16.88 0.03
CA LEU A 9 20.44 17.66 1.21
C LEU A 9 19.30 17.74 2.24
N ILE A 10 18.07 17.98 1.79
CA ILE A 10 16.87 17.97 2.63
C ILE A 10 16.65 16.59 3.26
N TYR A 11 16.91 15.52 2.53
CA TYR A 11 16.84 14.15 3.04
C TYR A 11 17.87 13.90 4.15
N HIS A 12 19.13 14.30 3.96
CA HIS A 12 20.19 14.16 4.97
C HIS A 12 20.01 15.03 6.22
N GLU A 13 19.47 16.25 6.08
CA GLU A 13 19.16 17.10 7.21
C GLU A 13 17.95 16.56 7.99
N ASN A 14 16.97 16.01 7.29
CA ASN A 14 15.82 15.34 7.90
C ASN A 14 16.22 14.01 8.55
N GLU A 15 17.16 13.27 7.98
CA GLU A 15 17.71 12.05 8.56
C GLU A 15 18.40 12.32 9.91
N LYS A 16 19.19 13.40 10.01
CA LYS A 16 19.79 13.83 11.29
C LYS A 16 18.74 14.24 12.31
N LEU A 17 17.70 14.96 11.89
CA LEU A 17 16.61 15.36 12.77
C LEU A 17 15.80 14.15 13.20
N LEU A 18 15.53 13.22 12.30
CA LEU A 18 14.81 11.96 12.59
C LEU A 18 15.62 11.05 13.51
N ASN A 19 16.93 10.95 13.31
CA ASN A 19 17.79 10.19 14.19
C ASN A 19 17.88 10.84 15.57
N SER A 20 17.97 12.16 15.67
CA SER A 20 17.92 12.86 16.96
C SER A 20 16.56 12.74 17.64
N ILE A 21 15.46 12.70 16.89
CA ILE A 21 14.12 12.43 17.41
C ILE A 21 13.99 10.95 17.79
N ALA A 22 14.53 10.02 17.00
CA ALA A 22 14.53 8.59 17.29
C ALA A 22 15.40 8.29 18.52
N ASP A 23 16.60 8.84 18.61
CA ASP A 23 17.48 8.73 19.78
C ASP A 23 16.81 9.30 21.05
N TYR A 24 16.12 10.40 20.91
CA TYR A 24 15.32 11.01 21.98
C TYR A 24 14.16 10.08 22.41
N PHE A 25 13.50 9.43 21.46
CA PHE A 25 12.41 8.48 21.73
C PHE A 25 12.90 7.10 22.21
N GLU A 26 14.05 6.63 21.78
CA GLU A 26 14.61 5.36 22.26
C GLU A 26 14.98 5.42 23.74
N THR A 27 15.42 6.58 24.22
CA THR A 27 15.73 6.79 25.65
C THR A 27 14.47 6.95 26.51
N ASP A 28 13.35 7.45 25.95
CA ASP A 28 12.13 7.78 26.74
C ASP A 28 10.92 6.87 26.43
N MET A 29 10.99 6.02 25.39
CA MET A 29 9.86 5.16 25.00
C MET A 29 9.57 4.01 25.99
N ALA A 30 10.48 3.71 26.90
CA ALA A 30 10.25 2.73 27.96
C ALA A 30 9.27 3.26 29.04
N ASP A 31 9.01 4.56 29.09
CA ASP A 31 8.14 5.17 30.12
C ASP A 31 7.22 6.23 29.51
N THR A 32 6.14 5.79 28.85
CA THR A 32 5.10 6.66 28.28
C THR A 32 4.30 7.44 29.35
N THR A 33 4.59 7.23 30.65
CA THR A 33 3.92 7.89 31.77
C THR A 33 4.66 9.13 32.25
N LYS A 34 5.93 9.33 31.89
CA LYS A 34 6.67 10.55 32.25
C LYS A 34 6.28 11.72 31.35
N GLU A 35 5.77 12.76 31.95
CA GLU A 35 5.61 14.09 31.31
C GLU A 35 7.01 14.68 31.04
N THR A 36 7.60 14.35 29.91
CA THR A 36 8.83 15.00 29.47
C THR A 36 8.45 16.40 28.98
N ILE A 37 8.71 17.40 29.81
CA ILE A 37 8.52 18.83 29.47
C ILE A 37 9.79 19.26 28.73
N LEU A 38 9.69 19.42 27.40
CA LEU A 38 10.75 20.04 26.63
C LEU A 38 10.81 21.56 26.93
N PRO A 39 12.00 22.17 26.91
CA PRO A 39 12.12 23.63 26.97
C PRO A 39 11.37 24.27 25.79
N ASP A 40 10.79 25.47 25.99
CA ASP A 40 9.98 26.18 24.98
C ASP A 40 10.69 26.33 23.64
N VAL A 41 12.00 26.59 23.64
CA VAL A 41 12.83 26.68 22.44
C VAL A 41 12.84 25.37 21.64
N ALA A 42 12.77 24.22 22.32
CA ALA A 42 12.72 22.93 21.66
C ALA A 42 11.37 22.68 20.96
N TYR A 43 10.25 23.17 21.54
CA TYR A 43 8.93 23.08 20.90
C TYR A 43 8.85 23.94 19.65
N ASP A 44 9.37 25.17 19.69
CA ASP A 44 9.39 26.06 18.53
C ASP A 44 10.31 25.53 17.43
N SER A 45 11.44 24.93 17.79
CA SER A 45 12.34 24.28 16.86
C SER A 45 11.71 23.02 16.27
N LEU A 46 11.05 22.20 17.08
CA LEU A 46 10.36 20.99 16.65
C LEU A 46 9.17 21.35 15.72
N ASP A 47 8.37 22.33 16.08
CA ASP A 47 7.26 22.83 15.28
C ASP A 47 7.77 23.40 13.94
N LYS A 48 8.72 24.33 13.98
CA LYS A 48 9.24 24.99 12.79
C LYS A 48 10.01 24.05 11.87
N ASN A 49 10.88 23.22 12.39
CA ASN A 49 11.73 22.33 11.58
C ASN A 49 10.96 21.08 11.15
N PHE A 50 10.17 20.49 12.03
CA PHE A 50 9.40 19.30 11.72
C PHE A 50 8.29 19.61 10.71
N PHE A 51 7.49 20.67 10.94
CA PHE A 51 6.39 21.00 10.04
C PHE A 51 6.82 21.74 8.77
N HIS A 52 7.90 22.51 8.77
CA HIS A 52 8.40 23.17 7.55
C HIS A 52 9.22 22.24 6.65
N ASN A 53 10.02 21.37 7.21
CA ASN A 53 10.92 20.49 6.47
C ASN A 53 10.33 19.09 6.28
N TYR A 54 9.43 18.68 7.18
CA TYR A 54 8.75 17.39 7.20
C TYR A 54 7.25 17.51 6.89
N ALA A 55 6.81 18.68 6.45
CA ALA A 55 5.40 19.03 6.16
C ALA A 55 4.73 18.09 5.16
N TYR A 56 5.49 17.21 4.61
CA TYR A 56 5.03 16.06 3.86
C TYR A 56 5.24 14.78 4.67
N ALA A 57 4.90 14.83 5.94
CA ALA A 57 4.82 13.72 6.92
C ALA A 57 4.04 12.48 6.45
N LEU A 58 3.70 12.44 5.18
CA LEU A 58 3.24 11.29 4.43
C LEU A 58 4.29 10.17 4.37
N THR A 59 5.57 10.47 4.65
CA THR A 59 6.67 9.49 4.62
C THR A 59 6.77 8.68 5.90
N ASP A 60 6.54 9.28 7.08
CA ASP A 60 6.56 8.56 8.36
C ASP A 60 5.40 8.95 9.28
N PRO A 61 4.24 8.31 9.13
CA PRO A 61 3.07 8.64 9.93
C PRO A 61 3.23 8.24 11.41
N PHE A 62 4.09 7.30 11.75
CA PHE A 62 4.28 6.84 13.13
C PHE A 62 5.06 7.86 13.95
N ILE A 63 6.16 8.39 13.40
CA ILE A 63 6.89 9.49 14.02
C ILE A 63 6.01 10.73 14.10
N THR A 64 5.32 11.10 13.02
CA THR A 64 4.39 12.25 13.01
C THR A 64 3.34 12.12 14.11
N ASN A 65 2.78 10.93 14.29
CA ASN A 65 1.78 10.68 15.33
C ASN A 65 2.33 10.95 16.73
N ARG A 66 3.56 10.54 17.04
CA ARG A 66 4.20 10.75 18.35
C ARG A 66 4.61 12.19 18.58
N VAL A 67 5.24 12.83 17.59
CA VAL A 67 5.61 14.25 17.67
C VAL A 67 4.38 15.13 17.91
N THR A 68 3.30 14.85 17.20
CA THR A 68 2.05 15.62 17.40
C THR A 68 1.45 15.40 18.78
N ASP A 69 1.61 14.23 19.42
CA ASP A 69 1.18 14.04 20.82
C ASP A 69 1.92 14.96 21.80
N ILE A 70 3.22 15.12 21.60
CA ILE A 70 4.05 16.01 22.42
C ILE A 70 3.58 17.47 22.22
N LEU A 71 3.44 17.91 20.96
CA LEU A 71 3.00 19.25 20.63
C LEU A 71 1.60 19.57 21.18
N ILE A 72 0.64 18.66 21.01
CA ILE A 72 -0.74 18.80 21.50
C ILE A 72 -0.77 18.95 23.02
N ARG A 73 -0.01 18.12 23.77
CA ARG A 73 0.05 18.23 25.23
C ARG A 73 0.61 19.57 25.69
N ASN A 74 1.61 20.11 25.00
CA ASN A 74 2.20 21.41 25.32
C ASN A 74 1.25 22.55 24.97
N PHE A 75 0.80 22.63 23.71
CA PHE A 75 -0.02 23.76 23.26
C PHE A 75 -1.41 23.81 23.92
N ARG A 76 -1.98 22.64 24.31
CA ARG A 76 -3.26 22.61 25.05
C ARG A 76 -3.24 23.43 26.33
N LYS A 77 -2.08 23.57 26.97
CA LYS A 77 -1.91 24.36 28.20
C LYS A 77 -1.68 25.86 27.95
N ARG A 78 -1.67 26.29 26.67
CA ARG A 78 -1.32 27.66 26.23
C ARG A 78 -2.39 28.17 25.25
N PRO A 79 -3.44 28.83 25.78
CA PRO A 79 -4.54 29.33 24.95
C PRO A 79 -4.09 30.32 23.86
N GLU A 80 -3.03 31.05 24.06
CA GLU A 80 -2.42 31.97 23.10
C GLU A 80 -1.79 31.25 21.90
N ARG A 81 -1.53 29.93 22.01
CA ARG A 81 -0.99 29.06 20.96
C ARG A 81 -2.07 28.16 20.34
N ASN A 82 -3.32 28.65 20.32
CA ASN A 82 -4.44 27.84 19.81
C ASN A 82 -4.30 27.43 18.35
N TYR A 83 -3.71 28.28 17.51
CA TYR A 83 -3.47 27.92 16.10
C TYR A 83 -2.51 26.73 15.97
N GLU A 84 -1.38 26.75 16.68
CA GLU A 84 -0.39 25.66 16.67
C GLU A 84 -0.99 24.38 17.25
N PHE A 85 -1.83 24.49 18.28
CA PHE A 85 -2.56 23.35 18.82
C PHE A 85 -3.48 22.72 17.77
N LEU A 86 -4.31 23.52 17.07
CA LEU A 86 -5.21 23.04 16.03
C LEU A 86 -4.43 22.48 14.84
N ARG A 87 -3.31 23.08 14.48
CA ARG A 87 -2.41 22.57 13.44
C ARG A 87 -1.82 21.21 13.82
N ALA A 88 -1.34 21.04 15.04
CA ALA A 88 -0.85 19.78 15.55
C ALA A 88 -1.96 18.70 15.56
N MET A 89 -3.18 19.06 15.95
CA MET A 89 -4.36 18.18 15.89
C MET A 89 -4.69 17.74 14.45
N SER A 90 -4.59 18.64 13.47
CA SER A 90 -4.79 18.33 12.04
C SER A 90 -3.76 17.31 11.57
N TRP A 91 -2.48 17.51 11.87
CA TRP A 91 -1.41 16.57 11.54
C TRP A 91 -1.57 15.22 12.25
N LYS A 92 -2.04 15.23 13.49
CA LYS A 92 -2.38 14.02 14.24
C LYS A 92 -3.46 13.21 13.50
N GLY A 93 -4.53 13.89 13.08
CA GLY A 93 -5.59 13.27 12.29
C GLY A 93 -5.08 12.70 10.97
N SER A 94 -4.29 13.47 10.22
CA SER A 94 -3.67 13.00 8.98
C SER A 94 -2.75 11.80 9.21
N SER A 95 -1.95 11.78 10.28
CA SER A 95 -1.09 10.64 10.61
C SER A 95 -1.89 9.37 10.93
N TYR A 96 -2.97 9.47 11.70
CA TYR A 96 -3.88 8.35 11.95
C TYR A 96 -4.50 7.83 10.65
N TYR A 97 -4.88 8.72 9.73
CA TYR A 97 -5.41 8.30 8.43
C TYR A 97 -4.37 7.53 7.61
N GLN A 98 -3.09 7.94 7.64
CA GLN A 98 -2.01 7.22 6.97
C GLN A 98 -1.73 5.86 7.64
N ILE A 99 -1.74 5.80 8.98
CA ILE A 99 -1.60 4.52 9.72
C ILE A 99 -2.76 3.59 9.39
N TRP A 100 -4.00 4.11 9.32
CA TRP A 100 -5.15 3.33 8.91
C TRP A 100 -4.98 2.74 7.50
N ARG A 101 -4.39 3.46 6.57
CA ARG A 101 -4.10 2.92 5.22
C ARG A 101 -3.24 1.66 5.26
N LEU A 102 -2.44 1.49 6.30
CA LEU A 102 -1.58 0.33 6.51
C LEU A 102 -2.29 -0.78 7.31
N ASN A 103 -2.91 -0.43 8.43
CA ASN A 103 -3.48 -1.43 9.36
C ASN A 103 -4.96 -1.76 9.10
N ARG A 104 -5.69 -0.90 8.37
CA ARG A 104 -7.13 -1.03 8.10
C ARG A 104 -8.00 -1.17 9.36
N ASP A 105 -7.52 -0.63 10.47
CA ASP A 105 -8.23 -0.66 11.74
C ASP A 105 -9.23 0.50 11.85
N ASN A 106 -10.52 0.18 12.06
CA ASN A 106 -11.58 1.16 12.13
C ASN A 106 -11.44 2.13 13.29
N GLU A 107 -10.87 1.72 14.42
CA GLU A 107 -10.60 2.62 15.56
C GLU A 107 -9.55 3.66 15.20
N THR A 108 -8.52 3.27 14.45
CA THR A 108 -7.52 4.21 13.94
C THR A 108 -8.14 5.23 13.00
N LEU A 109 -9.06 4.80 12.11
CA LEU A 109 -9.77 5.70 11.21
C LEU A 109 -10.70 6.64 11.96
N LYS A 110 -11.36 6.15 13.00
CA LYS A 110 -12.21 6.98 13.87
C LYS A 110 -11.40 8.05 14.58
N LYS A 111 -10.22 7.72 15.12
CA LYS A 111 -9.30 8.70 15.71
C LYS A 111 -8.86 9.77 14.70
N ALA A 112 -8.59 9.36 13.44
CA ALA A 112 -8.31 10.32 12.37
C ALA A 112 -9.47 11.28 12.15
N TYR A 113 -10.67 10.75 12.00
CA TYR A 113 -11.88 11.54 11.81
C TYR A 113 -12.14 12.50 12.98
N ASP A 114 -12.06 12.02 14.22
CA ASP A 114 -12.34 12.81 15.43
C ASP A 114 -11.36 13.99 15.56
N CYS A 115 -10.06 13.78 15.31
CA CYS A 115 -9.07 14.86 15.32
C CYS A 115 -9.38 15.92 14.26
N ILE A 116 -9.67 15.50 13.03
CA ILE A 116 -9.90 16.41 11.90
C ILE A 116 -11.24 17.14 12.05
N ALA A 117 -12.28 16.46 12.55
CA ALA A 117 -13.57 17.06 12.84
C ALA A 117 -13.45 18.14 13.93
N TYR A 118 -12.69 17.84 14.98
CA TYR A 118 -12.38 18.82 16.03
C TYR A 118 -11.73 20.09 15.47
N VAL A 119 -10.73 19.96 14.61
CA VAL A 119 -10.08 21.10 13.95
C VAL A 119 -11.07 21.90 13.12
N ALA A 120 -11.90 21.23 12.31
CA ALA A 120 -12.90 21.91 11.48
C ALA A 120 -13.99 22.62 12.31
N ASP A 121 -14.34 22.09 13.48
CA ASP A 121 -15.34 22.69 14.37
C ASP A 121 -14.76 23.83 15.23
N SER A 122 -13.46 23.78 15.56
CA SER A 122 -12.79 24.71 16.48
C SER A 122 -12.06 25.86 15.79
N THR A 123 -11.84 25.80 14.47
CA THR A 123 -11.15 26.86 13.74
C THR A 123 -12.07 28.05 13.51
N HIS A 124 -11.67 29.23 14.01
CA HIS A 124 -12.48 30.45 13.92
C HIS A 124 -12.41 31.14 12.55
N CYS A 125 -11.33 30.90 11.78
CA CYS A 125 -11.10 31.48 10.46
C CYS A 125 -10.97 33.03 10.46
N HIS A 126 -10.32 33.58 11.48
CA HIS A 126 -10.02 35.02 11.57
C HIS A 126 -8.73 35.41 10.84
N THR A 127 -7.82 34.45 10.72
CA THR A 127 -6.54 34.65 10.03
C THR A 127 -6.47 33.77 8.78
N LEU A 128 -5.52 34.10 7.92
CA LEU A 128 -5.20 33.31 6.76
C LEU A 128 -4.81 31.87 7.08
N GLU A 129 -3.95 31.73 8.08
CA GLU A 129 -3.43 30.44 8.52
C GLU A 129 -4.58 29.57 9.02
N GLU A 130 -5.51 30.14 9.80
CA GLU A 130 -6.73 29.44 10.25
C GLU A 130 -7.62 29.04 9.06
N LEU A 131 -7.81 29.92 8.08
CA LEU A 131 -8.58 29.61 6.88
C LEU A 131 -7.93 28.49 6.06
N GLY A 132 -6.59 28.51 5.95
CA GLY A 132 -5.81 27.44 5.33
C GLY A 132 -5.98 26.12 6.07
N LEU A 133 -5.89 26.14 7.39
CA LEU A 133 -6.06 24.96 8.24
C LEU A 133 -7.48 24.37 8.11
N TYR A 134 -8.50 25.22 8.12
CA TYR A 134 -9.89 24.81 7.89
C TYR A 134 -10.10 24.13 6.54
N GLY A 135 -9.52 24.71 5.48
CA GLY A 135 -9.58 24.14 4.14
C GLY A 135 -8.91 22.75 4.03
N TYR A 136 -7.79 22.54 4.70
CA TYR A 136 -7.15 21.23 4.80
C TYR A 136 -7.98 20.25 5.62
N ALA A 137 -8.51 20.69 6.77
CA ALA A 137 -9.37 19.85 7.59
C ALA A 137 -10.62 19.38 6.83
N LEU A 138 -11.24 20.23 6.01
CA LEU A 138 -12.37 19.81 5.15
C LEU A 138 -11.97 18.75 4.13
N GLN A 139 -10.80 18.89 3.51
CA GLN A 139 -10.30 17.90 2.55
C GLN A 139 -10.10 16.53 3.24
N ASP A 140 -9.46 16.51 4.39
CA ASP A 140 -9.17 15.29 5.12
C ASP A 140 -10.44 14.67 5.74
N LEU A 141 -11.42 15.49 6.13
CA LEU A 141 -12.76 15.01 6.52
C LEU A 141 -13.46 14.28 5.38
N CYS A 142 -13.39 14.81 4.16
CA CYS A 142 -13.94 14.10 3.00
C CYS A 142 -13.29 12.73 2.84
N LEU A 143 -11.95 12.66 2.95
CA LEU A 143 -11.20 11.41 2.78
C LEU A 143 -11.52 10.37 3.87
N SER A 144 -11.60 10.78 5.12
CA SER A 144 -11.89 9.88 6.25
C SER A 144 -13.36 9.49 6.35
N ALA A 145 -14.29 10.40 6.05
CA ALA A 145 -15.72 10.14 6.10
C ALA A 145 -16.16 9.05 5.11
N TRP A 146 -15.53 8.96 3.94
CA TRP A 146 -15.86 7.94 2.92
C TRP A 146 -15.67 6.52 3.41
N THR A 147 -14.72 6.34 4.30
CA THR A 147 -14.28 5.00 4.69
C THR A 147 -14.96 4.51 5.95
N LEU A 148 -15.47 5.44 6.79
CA LEU A 148 -16.11 5.08 8.06
C LEU A 148 -17.54 4.54 7.94
N HIS A 149 -18.16 4.58 6.75
CA HIS A 149 -19.59 4.33 6.58
C HIS A 149 -20.51 5.13 7.54
N HIS A 150 -19.91 5.98 8.37
CA HIS A 150 -20.58 6.94 9.27
C HIS A 150 -20.47 8.33 8.68
N ILE A 151 -20.89 8.47 7.43
CA ILE A 151 -20.88 9.78 6.80
C ILE A 151 -21.80 10.67 7.62
N GLN A 152 -21.20 11.68 8.22
CA GLN A 152 -21.94 12.90 8.59
C GLN A 152 -22.78 13.24 7.37
N PRO A 153 -24.08 13.51 7.54
CA PRO A 153 -24.95 13.73 6.41
C PRO A 153 -24.28 14.64 5.39
N LEU A 154 -24.38 14.29 4.13
CA LEU A 154 -23.89 15.09 2.99
C LEU A 154 -24.24 16.58 3.16
N LYS A 155 -25.36 16.84 3.83
CA LYS A 155 -25.81 18.15 4.28
C LYS A 155 -24.76 18.88 5.12
N LYS A 156 -24.18 18.25 6.13
CA LYS A 156 -23.20 18.87 7.04
C LYS A 156 -21.88 19.20 6.34
N LEU A 157 -21.49 18.37 5.38
CA LEU A 157 -20.33 18.64 4.54
C LEU A 157 -20.59 19.84 3.60
N LYS A 158 -21.78 19.92 3.01
CA LYS A 158 -22.22 21.08 2.19
C LYS A 158 -22.22 22.37 3.01
N GLU A 159 -22.77 22.37 4.21
CA GLU A 159 -22.79 23.53 5.12
C GLU A 159 -21.37 24.03 5.44
N ARG A 160 -20.41 23.10 5.63
CA ARG A 160 -19.00 23.45 5.86
C ARG A 160 -18.33 24.06 4.62
N TYR A 161 -18.61 23.55 3.43
CA TYR A 161 -18.14 24.15 2.18
C TYR A 161 -18.77 25.54 1.94
N GLU A 162 -20.03 25.72 2.29
CA GLU A 162 -20.72 27.04 2.21
C GLU A 162 -20.09 28.06 3.16
N LYS A 163 -19.76 27.65 4.40
CA LYS A 163 -18.98 28.49 5.34
C LYS A 163 -17.64 28.91 4.73
N LEU A 164 -16.89 27.97 4.16
CA LEU A 164 -15.62 28.26 3.50
C LEU A 164 -15.81 29.22 2.31
N GLU A 165 -16.88 29.07 1.54
CA GLU A 165 -17.20 29.96 0.40
C GLU A 165 -17.44 31.40 0.86
N ILE A 166 -18.24 31.57 1.93
CA ILE A 166 -18.51 32.89 2.50
C ILE A 166 -17.20 33.56 2.98
N LEU A 167 -16.38 32.83 3.70
CA LEU A 167 -15.11 33.31 4.21
C LEU A 167 -14.14 33.69 3.08
N ALA A 168 -14.02 32.85 2.03
CA ALA A 168 -13.14 33.12 0.90
C ALA A 168 -13.60 34.28 0.02
N ARG A 169 -14.92 34.59 0.00
CA ARG A 169 -15.48 35.73 -0.76
C ARG A 169 -15.37 37.05 0.00
N ASN A 170 -15.48 37.00 1.34
CA ASN A 170 -15.50 38.22 2.18
C ASN A 170 -14.10 38.81 2.41
N HIS A 171 -13.04 38.06 2.06
CA HIS A 171 -11.66 38.51 2.23
C HIS A 171 -10.97 38.67 0.87
N THR A 172 -10.31 39.80 0.68
CA THR A 172 -9.43 40.02 -0.47
C THR A 172 -8.12 39.26 -0.32
N ALA A 173 -7.40 39.05 -1.42
CA ALA A 173 -6.11 38.36 -1.37
C ALA A 173 -5.08 39.13 -0.51
N ASP A 174 -5.16 40.45 -0.51
CA ASP A 174 -4.26 41.33 0.26
C ASP A 174 -4.57 41.30 1.75
N GLU A 175 -5.85 41.23 2.14
CA GLU A 175 -6.25 41.06 3.55
C GLU A 175 -5.87 39.70 4.12
N LEU A 176 -5.75 38.67 3.24
CA LEU A 176 -5.42 37.33 3.63
C LEU A 176 -3.91 37.04 3.58
N GLU A 177 -3.07 37.97 3.07
CA GLU A 177 -1.63 37.77 2.84
C GLU A 177 -1.29 36.46 2.09
N VAL A 178 -2.23 35.93 1.30
CA VAL A 178 -2.05 34.69 0.54
C VAL A 178 -1.54 34.97 -0.86
N PRO A 179 -0.59 34.17 -1.39
CA PRO A 179 -0.35 34.16 -2.83
C PRO A 179 -1.68 33.92 -3.58
N GLU A 180 -2.02 34.80 -4.51
CA GLU A 180 -3.28 34.73 -5.31
C GLU A 180 -3.51 33.33 -5.89
N LYS A 181 -2.43 32.63 -6.28
CA LYS A 181 -2.48 31.23 -6.75
C LYS A 181 -3.11 30.29 -5.72
N ARG A 182 -2.87 30.48 -4.42
CA ARG A 182 -3.43 29.66 -3.33
C ARG A 182 -4.90 30.00 -3.11
N ARG A 183 -5.25 31.28 -3.10
CA ARG A 183 -6.65 31.76 -3.02
C ARG A 183 -7.46 31.23 -4.19
N GLN A 184 -6.95 31.31 -5.41
CA GLN A 184 -7.61 30.80 -6.61
C GLN A 184 -7.80 29.26 -6.53
N LEU A 185 -6.87 28.54 -5.94
CA LEU A 185 -7.02 27.10 -5.70
C LEU A 185 -8.20 26.82 -4.76
N TRP A 186 -8.39 27.58 -3.69
CA TRP A 186 -9.53 27.43 -2.77
C TRP A 186 -10.85 27.76 -3.46
N ILE A 187 -10.91 28.89 -4.17
CA ILE A 187 -12.10 29.27 -4.94
C ILE A 187 -12.48 28.18 -5.92
N ASN A 188 -11.51 27.59 -6.62
CA ASN A 188 -11.76 26.50 -7.56
C ASN A 188 -12.23 25.22 -6.84
N ARG A 189 -11.69 24.89 -5.67
CA ARG A 189 -12.18 23.75 -4.87
C ARG A 189 -13.62 23.98 -4.39
N ILE A 190 -13.93 25.19 -3.91
CA ILE A 190 -15.29 25.56 -3.49
C ILE A 190 -16.26 25.47 -4.67
N LYS A 191 -15.89 26.00 -5.84
CA LYS A 191 -16.68 25.88 -7.07
C LYS A 191 -16.88 24.43 -7.50
N ASN A 192 -15.90 23.57 -7.26
CA ASN A 192 -15.92 22.15 -7.62
C ASN A 192 -16.44 21.24 -6.51
N ARG A 193 -16.97 21.77 -5.42
CA ARG A 193 -17.44 20.98 -4.25
C ARG A 193 -18.36 19.82 -4.64
N ASP A 194 -19.34 20.09 -5.51
CA ASP A 194 -20.28 19.05 -5.94
C ASP A 194 -19.57 17.94 -6.73
N LEU A 195 -18.59 18.32 -7.58
CA LEU A 195 -17.73 17.35 -8.29
C LEU A 195 -16.91 16.50 -7.33
N GLU A 196 -16.32 17.10 -6.31
CA GLU A 196 -15.54 16.37 -5.29
C GLU A 196 -16.41 15.44 -4.46
N ILE A 197 -17.60 15.89 -4.05
CA ILE A 197 -18.58 15.08 -3.32
C ILE A 197 -19.05 13.90 -4.18
N VAL A 198 -19.45 14.14 -5.42
CA VAL A 198 -19.89 13.09 -6.35
C VAL A 198 -18.77 12.10 -6.62
N ARG A 199 -17.57 12.59 -6.90
CA ARG A 199 -16.39 11.77 -7.16
C ARG A 199 -16.03 10.89 -5.96
N GLY A 200 -16.01 11.47 -4.77
CA GLY A 200 -15.58 10.79 -3.57
C GLY A 200 -16.61 9.83 -3.01
N ILE A 201 -17.87 10.22 -2.96
CA ILE A 201 -18.93 9.42 -2.34
C ILE A 201 -19.65 8.58 -3.39
N TYR A 202 -20.33 9.24 -4.32
CA TYR A 202 -21.26 8.55 -5.24
C TYR A 202 -20.56 7.59 -6.22
N LEU A 203 -19.36 7.92 -6.70
CA LEU A 203 -18.62 7.04 -7.61
C LEU A 203 -17.91 5.90 -6.88
N THR A 204 -17.47 6.12 -5.65
CA THR A 204 -16.69 5.15 -4.87
C THR A 204 -17.59 4.28 -4.00
N ASN A 205 -18.57 4.87 -3.32
CA ASN A 205 -19.48 4.22 -2.38
C ASN A 205 -20.93 4.64 -2.66
N PRO A 206 -21.51 4.19 -3.79
CA PRO A 206 -22.84 4.61 -4.21
C PRO A 206 -23.95 4.23 -3.22
N GLU A 207 -23.69 3.24 -2.34
CA GLU A 207 -24.58 2.80 -1.29
C GLU A 207 -24.73 3.80 -0.13
N LEU A 208 -23.83 4.77 -0.02
CA LEU A 208 -23.83 5.75 1.06
C LEU A 208 -24.73 6.97 0.79
N ILE A 209 -25.31 7.05 -0.38
CA ILE A 209 -26.19 8.14 -0.77
C ILE A 209 -27.44 7.54 -1.45
N GLU A 210 -28.61 8.10 -1.16
CA GLU A 210 -29.81 7.69 -1.87
C GLU A 210 -29.64 7.91 -3.38
N LYS A 211 -29.99 6.90 -4.18
CA LYS A 211 -29.80 6.93 -5.63
C LYS A 211 -30.36 8.19 -6.27
N LYS A 212 -31.56 8.62 -5.84
CA LYS A 212 -32.22 9.84 -6.35
C LYS A 212 -31.40 11.11 -6.06
N GLU A 213 -30.83 11.21 -4.85
CA GLU A 213 -29.97 12.35 -4.47
C GLU A 213 -28.64 12.29 -5.22
N GLY A 214 -28.01 11.12 -5.32
CA GLY A 214 -26.78 10.92 -6.09
C GLY A 214 -26.93 11.26 -7.56
N ASP A 215 -28.00 10.79 -8.21
CA ASP A 215 -28.31 11.11 -9.61
C ASP A 215 -28.57 12.61 -9.80
N ALA A 216 -29.22 13.28 -8.84
CA ALA A 216 -29.45 14.73 -8.88
C ALA A 216 -28.13 15.52 -8.79
N LEU A 217 -27.22 15.09 -7.91
CA LEU A 217 -25.87 15.68 -7.81
C LEU A 217 -25.06 15.49 -9.09
N VAL A 218 -25.07 14.28 -9.65
CA VAL A 218 -24.39 13.97 -10.93
C VAL A 218 -24.90 14.87 -12.05
N LYS A 219 -26.23 14.99 -12.19
CA LYS A 219 -26.84 15.89 -13.21
C LYS A 219 -26.45 17.34 -13.01
N ARG A 220 -26.35 17.81 -11.75
CA ARG A 220 -25.88 19.18 -11.44
C ARG A 220 -24.42 19.36 -11.86
N VAL A 221 -23.54 18.42 -11.51
CA VAL A 221 -22.14 18.47 -11.90
C VAL A 221 -21.98 18.48 -13.43
N ILE A 222 -22.70 17.62 -14.15
CA ILE A 222 -22.64 17.59 -15.61
C ILE A 222 -23.05 18.94 -16.21
N ARG A 223 -24.07 19.59 -15.66
CA ARG A 223 -24.51 20.94 -16.13
C ARG A 223 -23.49 22.04 -15.84
N GLN A 224 -22.70 21.91 -14.76
CA GLN A 224 -21.62 22.86 -14.45
C GLN A 224 -20.46 22.77 -15.44
N TYR A 225 -20.31 21.63 -16.12
CA TYR A 225 -19.24 21.36 -17.08
C TYR A 225 -19.82 20.93 -18.43
N PRO A 226 -20.45 21.86 -19.16
CA PRO A 226 -21.08 21.55 -20.46
C PRO A 226 -20.07 21.13 -21.53
N ASP A 227 -18.84 21.64 -21.42
CA ASP A 227 -17.69 21.20 -22.19
C ASP A 227 -16.55 20.71 -21.28
N THR A 228 -15.53 20.10 -21.89
CA THR A 228 -14.37 19.58 -21.18
C THR A 228 -13.12 20.44 -21.32
N VAL A 229 -13.25 21.63 -21.90
CA VAL A 229 -12.14 22.56 -22.11
C VAL A 229 -11.61 23.04 -20.76
N GLY A 230 -10.29 23.00 -20.59
CA GLY A 230 -9.62 23.40 -19.34
C GLY A 230 -9.74 22.41 -18.18
N LEU A 231 -10.50 21.31 -18.30
CA LEU A 231 -10.58 20.30 -17.27
C LEU A 231 -9.33 19.41 -17.23
N SER A 232 -8.97 18.98 -16.01
CA SER A 232 -7.94 17.96 -15.82
C SER A 232 -8.35 16.62 -16.45
N ILE A 233 -7.38 15.76 -16.77
CA ILE A 233 -7.63 14.41 -17.30
C ILE A 233 -8.54 13.62 -16.37
N SER A 234 -8.30 13.70 -15.05
CA SER A 234 -9.16 13.07 -14.02
C SER A 234 -10.61 13.55 -14.15
N SER A 235 -10.82 14.86 -14.26
CA SER A 235 -12.17 15.43 -14.35
C SER A 235 -12.87 14.99 -15.63
N LYS A 236 -12.17 14.97 -16.76
CA LYS A 236 -12.71 14.47 -18.03
C LYS A 236 -13.17 13.02 -17.92
N LEU A 237 -12.32 12.12 -17.43
CA LEU A 237 -12.67 10.72 -17.25
C LEU A 237 -13.79 10.50 -16.22
N ASN A 238 -13.79 11.25 -15.11
CA ASN A 238 -14.87 11.20 -14.13
C ASN A 238 -16.21 11.62 -14.74
N LEU A 239 -16.25 12.68 -15.55
CA LEU A 239 -17.47 13.10 -16.26
C LEU A 239 -17.99 12.02 -17.21
N ILE A 240 -17.12 11.35 -17.96
CA ILE A 240 -17.51 10.22 -18.82
C ILE A 240 -18.14 9.11 -17.98
N VAL A 241 -17.51 8.74 -16.84
CA VAL A 241 -18.04 7.72 -15.93
C VAL A 241 -19.40 8.14 -15.35
N MET A 242 -19.54 9.40 -14.94
CA MET A 242 -20.80 9.96 -14.43
C MET A 242 -21.93 9.90 -15.47
N LYS A 243 -21.68 10.41 -16.66
CA LYS A 243 -22.63 10.38 -17.78
C LYS A 243 -23.05 8.97 -18.16
N LEU A 244 -22.08 8.04 -18.15
CA LEU A 244 -22.34 6.63 -18.43
C LEU A 244 -23.21 5.97 -17.35
N ARG A 245 -22.98 6.28 -16.07
CA ARG A 245 -23.76 5.72 -14.94
C ARG A 245 -25.22 6.15 -14.93
N ILE A 246 -25.52 7.40 -15.28
CA ILE A 246 -26.90 7.92 -15.36
C ILE A 246 -27.55 7.69 -16.73
N GLY A 247 -26.85 7.03 -17.66
CA GLY A 247 -27.39 6.71 -18.99
C GLY A 247 -27.43 7.89 -19.98
N GLU A 248 -26.74 9.01 -19.71
CA GLU A 248 -26.73 10.19 -20.56
C GLU A 248 -25.91 9.98 -21.85
N ILE A 249 -24.90 9.12 -21.80
CA ILE A 249 -24.14 8.70 -22.99
C ILE A 249 -24.17 7.17 -23.16
N ARG A 250 -24.06 6.74 -24.42
CA ARG A 250 -23.97 5.31 -24.75
C ARG A 250 -22.56 4.79 -24.49
N THR A 251 -22.44 3.51 -24.18
CA THR A 251 -21.14 2.86 -23.89
C THR A 251 -20.12 3.01 -25.02
N ARG A 252 -20.58 3.03 -26.30
CA ARG A 252 -19.71 3.21 -27.46
C ARG A 252 -19.12 4.64 -27.52
N THR A 253 -19.93 5.65 -27.20
CA THR A 253 -19.48 7.05 -27.12
C THR A 253 -18.47 7.22 -26.00
N ALA A 254 -18.79 6.72 -24.80
CA ALA A 254 -17.87 6.75 -23.66
C ALA A 254 -16.51 6.09 -23.98
N LEU A 255 -16.53 4.95 -24.67
CA LEU A 255 -15.32 4.24 -25.08
C LEU A 255 -14.48 5.09 -26.03
N LYS A 256 -15.10 5.67 -27.08
CA LYS A 256 -14.40 6.51 -28.06
C LYS A 256 -13.74 7.73 -27.40
N GLU A 257 -14.47 8.44 -26.53
CA GLU A 257 -13.93 9.60 -25.79
C GLU A 257 -12.77 9.18 -24.85
N ALA A 258 -12.90 8.05 -24.17
CA ALA A 258 -11.86 7.52 -23.29
C ALA A 258 -10.59 7.09 -24.04
N GLU A 259 -10.74 6.49 -25.23
CA GLU A 259 -9.62 6.11 -26.11
C GLU A 259 -8.88 7.33 -26.64
N GLU A 260 -9.60 8.37 -27.01
CA GLU A 260 -9.01 9.65 -27.43
C GLU A 260 -8.20 10.28 -26.28
N ILE A 261 -8.78 10.37 -25.08
CA ILE A 261 -8.08 10.86 -23.88
C ILE A 261 -6.84 10.00 -23.57
N TYR A 262 -6.98 8.67 -23.65
CA TYR A 262 -5.86 7.77 -23.42
C TYR A 262 -4.73 8.03 -24.43
N GLY A 263 -5.03 8.04 -25.72
CA GLY A 263 -4.04 8.18 -26.80
C GLY A 263 -3.35 9.55 -26.81
N THR A 264 -4.11 10.62 -26.59
CA THR A 264 -3.60 11.99 -26.72
C THR A 264 -3.02 12.57 -25.44
N LEU A 265 -3.53 12.19 -24.26
CA LEU A 265 -3.17 12.82 -22.99
C LEU A 265 -2.47 11.87 -22.01
N ILE A 266 -2.90 10.61 -21.91
CA ILE A 266 -2.36 9.69 -20.88
C ILE A 266 -1.11 8.98 -21.39
N LYS A 267 -1.16 8.37 -22.55
CA LYS A 267 -0.04 7.60 -23.11
C LYS A 267 1.26 8.39 -23.23
N PRO A 268 1.27 9.66 -23.68
CA PRO A 268 2.50 10.47 -23.67
C PRO A 268 3.09 10.69 -22.26
N LEU A 269 2.23 10.81 -21.23
CA LEU A 269 2.70 10.97 -19.85
C LEU A 269 3.38 9.71 -19.33
N THR A 270 2.95 8.52 -19.74
CA THR A 270 3.57 7.25 -19.31
C THR A 270 4.98 7.05 -19.86
N GLN A 271 5.37 7.82 -20.87
CA GLN A 271 6.70 7.79 -21.48
C GLN A 271 7.68 8.73 -20.80
N GLN A 272 7.21 9.58 -19.88
CA GLN A 272 8.08 10.51 -19.16
C GLN A 272 8.89 9.77 -18.10
N LYS A 273 10.21 9.98 -18.10
CA LYS A 273 11.13 9.34 -17.13
C LYS A 273 10.99 9.85 -15.69
N VAL A 274 10.37 11.02 -15.50
CA VAL A 274 10.20 11.65 -14.17
C VAL A 274 8.78 12.20 -14.06
N LEU A 275 7.99 11.59 -13.20
CA LEU A 275 6.65 12.08 -12.83
C LEU A 275 6.68 12.59 -11.40
N GLY A 276 6.09 13.77 -11.14
CA GLY A 276 5.84 14.23 -9.78
C GLY A 276 4.79 13.36 -9.08
N GLU A 277 4.80 13.32 -7.75
CA GLU A 277 3.92 12.44 -6.94
C GLU A 277 2.44 12.59 -7.27
N GLY A 278 1.94 13.81 -7.31
CA GLY A 278 0.55 14.07 -7.63
C GLY A 278 0.16 13.61 -9.03
N ALA A 279 1.06 13.75 -10.02
CA ALA A 279 0.84 13.29 -11.38
C ALA A 279 0.78 11.76 -11.45
N PHE A 280 1.68 11.08 -10.75
CA PHE A 280 1.70 9.61 -10.70
C PHE A 280 0.41 9.04 -10.10
N ASN A 281 0.03 9.50 -8.91
CA ASN A 281 -1.18 9.01 -8.25
C ASN A 281 -2.44 9.32 -9.07
N SER A 282 -2.47 10.48 -9.73
CA SER A 282 -3.54 10.85 -10.65
C SER A 282 -3.61 9.90 -11.85
N LEU A 283 -2.47 9.57 -12.47
CA LEU A 283 -2.40 8.63 -13.58
C LEU A 283 -2.92 7.24 -13.21
N MET A 284 -2.57 6.72 -12.03
CA MET A 284 -3.07 5.42 -11.58
C MET A 284 -4.60 5.42 -11.46
N ASN A 285 -5.20 6.51 -10.98
CA ASN A 285 -6.65 6.67 -10.93
C ASN A 285 -7.27 6.73 -12.34
N HIS A 286 -6.56 7.28 -13.34
CA HIS A 286 -7.03 7.26 -14.72
C HIS A 286 -7.20 5.83 -15.25
N TYR A 287 -6.27 4.93 -14.95
CA TYR A 287 -6.37 3.54 -15.38
C TYR A 287 -7.54 2.79 -14.76
N THR A 288 -7.93 3.10 -13.52
CA THR A 288 -9.15 2.53 -12.93
C THR A 288 -10.42 3.01 -13.64
N ASN A 289 -10.48 4.30 -14.02
CA ASN A 289 -11.59 4.84 -14.80
C ASN A 289 -11.63 4.28 -16.24
N LEU A 290 -10.49 4.18 -16.91
CA LEU A 290 -10.38 3.56 -18.23
C LEU A 290 -10.83 2.10 -18.20
N ALA A 291 -10.37 1.34 -17.21
CA ALA A 291 -10.79 -0.06 -17.03
C ALA A 291 -12.30 -0.18 -16.78
N PHE A 292 -12.90 0.75 -16.02
CA PHE A 292 -14.36 0.81 -15.84
C PHE A 292 -15.09 1.01 -17.17
N ILE A 293 -14.64 1.97 -17.99
CA ILE A 293 -15.27 2.30 -19.27
C ILE A 293 -15.14 1.13 -20.26
N VAL A 294 -13.92 0.57 -20.41
CA VAL A 294 -13.64 -0.59 -21.27
C VAL A 294 -14.47 -1.80 -20.83
N ASP A 295 -14.57 -2.06 -19.52
CA ASP A 295 -15.36 -3.16 -18.98
C ASP A 295 -16.85 -3.01 -19.29
N THR A 296 -17.39 -1.81 -19.14
CA THR A 296 -18.81 -1.53 -19.35
C THR A 296 -19.17 -1.49 -20.85
N ALA A 297 -18.21 -1.24 -21.73
CA ALA A 297 -18.42 -1.15 -23.17
C ALA A 297 -18.95 -2.45 -23.79
N ARG A 298 -19.87 -2.34 -24.74
CA ARG A 298 -20.41 -3.47 -25.53
C ARG A 298 -19.47 -3.80 -26.70
N VAL A 299 -18.33 -4.39 -26.37
CA VAL A 299 -17.28 -4.83 -27.32
C VAL A 299 -16.86 -6.26 -27.02
N SER A 300 -16.12 -6.89 -27.94
CA SER A 300 -15.67 -8.27 -27.75
C SER A 300 -14.74 -8.44 -26.53
N THR A 301 -14.74 -9.61 -25.93
CA THR A 301 -13.83 -9.95 -24.83
C THR A 301 -12.36 -9.81 -25.25
N ASN A 302 -12.02 -10.14 -26.49
CA ASN A 302 -10.66 -10.00 -26.98
C ASN A 302 -10.22 -8.54 -27.06
N TYR A 303 -11.11 -7.65 -27.46
CA TYR A 303 -10.86 -6.20 -27.42
C TYR A 303 -10.57 -5.74 -25.97
N LYS A 304 -11.42 -6.12 -25.02
CA LYS A 304 -11.22 -5.79 -23.59
C LYS A 304 -9.89 -6.31 -23.07
N LYS A 305 -9.56 -7.57 -23.33
CA LYS A 305 -8.29 -8.19 -22.93
C LYS A 305 -7.08 -7.42 -23.47
N LYS A 306 -7.11 -7.04 -24.76
CA LYS A 306 -6.02 -6.27 -25.39
C LYS A 306 -5.78 -4.95 -24.66
N HIS A 307 -6.83 -4.16 -24.43
CA HIS A 307 -6.71 -2.85 -23.75
C HIS A 307 -6.24 -3.01 -22.30
N ILE A 308 -6.80 -3.96 -21.56
CA ILE A 308 -6.39 -4.21 -20.17
C ILE A 308 -4.93 -4.63 -20.07
N ARG A 309 -4.42 -5.47 -20.97
CA ARG A 309 -2.99 -5.84 -21.00
C ARG A 309 -2.12 -4.61 -21.24
N THR A 310 -2.48 -3.77 -22.21
CA THR A 310 -1.77 -2.50 -22.45
C THR A 310 -1.77 -1.60 -21.21
N PHE A 311 -2.89 -1.49 -20.50
CA PHE A 311 -2.95 -0.72 -19.26
C PHE A 311 -2.04 -1.30 -18.16
N CYS A 312 -2.00 -2.63 -18.01
CA CYS A 312 -1.09 -3.27 -17.07
C CYS A 312 0.39 -3.03 -17.42
N GLU A 313 0.76 -3.10 -18.70
CA GLU A 313 2.12 -2.80 -19.18
C GLU A 313 2.51 -1.34 -18.89
N ASP A 314 1.62 -0.39 -19.13
CA ASP A 314 1.85 1.02 -18.82
C ASP A 314 2.01 1.24 -17.31
N ILE A 315 1.16 0.63 -16.50
CA ILE A 315 1.22 0.69 -15.02
C ILE A 315 2.58 0.17 -14.53
N ILE A 316 3.00 -1.02 -14.98
CA ILE A 316 4.30 -1.59 -14.62
C ILE A 316 5.44 -0.64 -14.98
N ARG A 317 5.41 -0.10 -16.22
CA ARG A 317 6.42 0.85 -16.69
C ARG A 317 6.52 2.07 -15.79
N MET A 318 5.39 2.64 -15.40
CA MET A 318 5.36 3.81 -14.52
C MET A 318 5.92 3.52 -13.13
N PHE A 319 5.60 2.35 -12.56
CA PHE A 319 6.18 1.94 -11.28
C PHE A 319 7.70 1.73 -11.37
N ARG A 320 8.21 1.19 -12.48
CA ARG A 320 9.66 1.00 -12.72
C ARG A 320 10.43 2.33 -12.82
N HIS A 321 9.83 3.35 -13.42
CA HIS A 321 10.49 4.65 -13.60
C HIS A 321 10.47 5.52 -12.35
N ARG A 322 9.80 5.08 -11.30
CA ARG A 322 9.61 5.87 -10.10
C ARG A 322 10.35 5.28 -8.90
N LYS A 323 11.64 5.68 -8.74
CA LYS A 323 12.51 5.17 -7.68
C LYS A 323 12.49 5.98 -6.37
N ASP A 324 12.03 7.22 -6.39
CA ASP A 324 12.26 8.21 -5.33
C ASP A 324 11.12 8.44 -4.34
N GLN A 325 10.03 7.65 -4.41
CA GLN A 325 8.87 7.85 -3.52
C GLN A 325 8.23 6.54 -3.03
N GLN A 326 9.02 5.49 -2.88
CA GLN A 326 8.56 4.17 -2.45
C GLN A 326 8.08 4.13 -0.98
N ASN A 327 8.30 5.20 -0.21
CA ASN A 327 8.07 5.23 1.23
C ASN A 327 6.75 5.89 1.65
N SER A 328 5.90 6.36 0.72
CA SER A 328 4.63 6.96 1.10
C SER A 328 3.50 5.93 1.23
N THR A 329 2.65 6.09 2.23
CA THR A 329 1.45 5.25 2.41
C THR A 329 0.45 5.41 1.26
N GLN A 330 0.46 6.56 0.60
CA GLN A 330 -0.35 6.80 -0.60
C GLN A 330 0.13 5.94 -1.77
N TYR A 331 1.44 5.73 -1.88
CA TYR A 331 2.02 4.82 -2.86
C TYR A 331 1.56 3.38 -2.63
N ASN A 332 1.56 2.91 -1.36
CA ASN A 332 1.02 1.59 -1.01
C ASN A 332 -0.43 1.42 -1.46
N GLN A 333 -1.27 2.41 -1.15
CA GLN A 333 -2.68 2.36 -1.54
C GLN A 333 -2.86 2.37 -3.07
N THR A 334 -2.06 3.15 -3.77
CA THR A 334 -2.09 3.21 -5.23
C THR A 334 -1.69 1.88 -5.84
N LEU A 335 -0.62 1.26 -5.35
CA LEU A 335 -0.17 -0.07 -5.76
C LEU A 335 -1.24 -1.14 -5.50
N GLU A 336 -1.81 -1.14 -4.29
CA GLU A 336 -2.89 -2.05 -3.94
C GLU A 336 -4.11 -1.88 -4.84
N ASN A 337 -4.54 -0.63 -5.05
CA ASN A 337 -5.71 -0.34 -5.86
C ASN A 337 -5.57 -0.87 -7.29
N VAL A 338 -4.43 -0.64 -7.96
CA VAL A 338 -4.26 -1.12 -9.34
C VAL A 338 -4.08 -2.64 -9.41
N SER A 339 -3.42 -3.24 -8.41
CA SER A 339 -3.16 -4.69 -8.39
C SER A 339 -4.39 -5.52 -8.05
N THR A 340 -5.38 -4.94 -7.38
CA THR A 340 -6.58 -5.66 -6.91
C THR A 340 -7.88 -5.17 -7.54
N TYR A 341 -7.84 -4.14 -8.41
CA TYR A 341 -9.04 -3.59 -9.01
C TYR A 341 -9.74 -4.60 -9.94
N PRO A 342 -10.95 -5.08 -9.59
CA PRO A 342 -11.55 -6.22 -10.27
C PRO A 342 -11.72 -6.01 -11.79
N ARG A 343 -12.05 -4.79 -12.23
CA ARG A 343 -12.27 -4.48 -13.66
C ARG A 343 -10.98 -4.44 -14.47
N LEU A 344 -9.84 -4.20 -13.82
CA LEU A 344 -8.53 -4.25 -14.46
C LEU A 344 -8.05 -5.69 -14.59
N ILE A 345 -8.23 -6.51 -13.54
CA ILE A 345 -7.60 -7.83 -13.44
C ILE A 345 -8.47 -9.00 -13.93
N LYS A 346 -9.82 -8.85 -14.00
CA LYS A 346 -10.70 -9.97 -14.39
C LYS A 346 -10.48 -10.50 -15.80
N TYR A 347 -9.89 -9.70 -16.69
CA TYR A 347 -9.58 -10.09 -18.05
C TYR A 347 -8.22 -10.77 -18.22
N LEU A 348 -7.40 -10.78 -17.18
CA LEU A 348 -6.13 -11.48 -17.13
C LEU A 348 -6.37 -12.95 -16.75
N SER A 349 -5.61 -13.88 -17.33
CA SER A 349 -5.52 -15.25 -16.82
C SER A 349 -4.88 -15.28 -15.44
N ASP A 350 -4.96 -16.41 -14.72
CA ASP A 350 -4.36 -16.51 -13.38
C ASP A 350 -2.84 -16.33 -13.43
N GLU A 351 -2.18 -16.84 -14.47
CA GLU A 351 -0.75 -16.64 -14.69
C GLU A 351 -0.40 -15.16 -14.93
N GLU A 352 -1.19 -14.49 -15.78
CA GLU A 352 -0.99 -13.06 -16.05
C GLU A 352 -1.23 -12.20 -14.79
N ARG A 353 -2.17 -12.58 -13.91
CA ARG A 353 -2.43 -11.86 -12.64
C ARG A 353 -1.25 -11.98 -11.69
N ILE A 354 -0.76 -13.20 -11.47
CA ILE A 354 0.43 -13.42 -10.64
C ILE A 354 1.61 -12.67 -11.26
N GLY A 355 1.83 -12.83 -12.57
CA GLY A 355 2.89 -12.11 -13.29
C GLY A 355 2.82 -10.59 -13.09
N PHE A 356 1.63 -10.01 -13.27
CA PHE A 356 1.41 -8.56 -13.08
C PHE A 356 1.77 -8.10 -11.65
N VAL A 357 1.30 -8.82 -10.62
CA VAL A 357 1.60 -8.47 -9.23
C VAL A 357 3.08 -8.67 -8.92
N MET A 358 3.72 -9.73 -9.42
CA MET A 358 5.14 -9.99 -9.22
C MET A 358 6.02 -8.95 -9.95
N GLU A 359 5.64 -8.48 -11.13
CA GLU A 359 6.35 -7.39 -11.81
C GLU A 359 6.22 -6.05 -11.08
N LEU A 360 5.06 -5.77 -10.49
CA LEU A 360 4.90 -4.63 -9.59
C LEU A 360 5.76 -4.78 -8.33
N ASN A 361 5.90 -6.00 -7.80
CA ASN A 361 6.77 -6.29 -6.67
C ASN A 361 8.25 -5.99 -7.02
N VAL A 362 8.75 -6.44 -8.18
CA VAL A 362 10.09 -6.09 -8.66
C VAL A 362 10.27 -4.57 -8.74
N ALA A 363 9.27 -3.86 -9.27
CA ALA A 363 9.35 -2.42 -9.44
C ALA A 363 9.35 -1.64 -8.12
N THR A 364 8.78 -2.20 -7.04
CA THR A 364 8.55 -1.51 -5.76
C THR A 364 9.38 -2.06 -4.61
N GLN A 365 9.66 -3.36 -4.60
CA GLN A 365 10.33 -4.09 -3.52
C GLN A 365 11.23 -5.20 -4.10
N VAL A 366 12.34 -4.81 -4.73
CA VAL A 366 13.29 -5.76 -5.34
C VAL A 366 13.71 -6.86 -4.37
N THR A 367 13.96 -6.50 -3.10
CA THR A 367 14.37 -7.44 -2.05
C THR A 367 13.30 -8.48 -1.74
N THR A 368 12.02 -8.07 -1.64
CA THR A 368 10.90 -9.01 -1.43
C THR A 368 10.71 -9.95 -2.62
N TYR A 369 10.85 -9.44 -3.84
CA TYR A 369 10.79 -10.29 -5.04
C TYR A 369 11.93 -11.30 -5.09
N ALA A 370 13.17 -10.83 -4.83
CA ALA A 370 14.35 -11.70 -4.79
C ALA A 370 14.21 -12.77 -3.71
N HIS A 371 13.74 -12.38 -2.51
CA HIS A 371 13.42 -13.29 -1.41
C HIS A 371 12.41 -14.36 -1.84
N SER A 372 11.24 -13.96 -2.36
CA SER A 372 10.21 -14.92 -2.77
C SER A 372 10.68 -15.87 -3.89
N THR A 373 11.49 -15.37 -4.82
CA THR A 373 12.10 -16.19 -5.88
C THR A 373 13.09 -17.19 -5.29
N HIS A 374 13.88 -16.79 -4.34
CA HIS A 374 14.86 -17.62 -3.66
C HIS A 374 14.20 -18.73 -2.83
N VAL A 375 13.15 -18.37 -2.06
CA VAL A 375 12.33 -19.35 -1.32
C VAL A 375 11.68 -20.35 -2.29
N ALA A 376 11.25 -19.91 -3.47
CA ALA A 376 10.68 -20.80 -4.48
C ALA A 376 11.71 -21.81 -5.02
N GLN A 377 12.97 -21.41 -5.22
CA GLN A 377 14.06 -22.33 -5.63
C GLN A 377 14.36 -23.37 -4.53
N LEU A 378 14.43 -22.95 -3.27
CA LEU A 378 14.61 -23.85 -2.13
C LEU A 378 13.45 -24.84 -2.00
N ALA A 379 12.22 -24.36 -2.10
CA ALA A 379 11.02 -25.18 -2.01
C ALA A 379 10.90 -26.19 -3.20
N GLU A 380 11.33 -25.78 -4.39
CA GLU A 380 11.43 -26.66 -5.55
C GLU A 380 12.45 -27.78 -5.34
N ALA A 381 13.64 -27.46 -4.82
CA ALA A 381 14.68 -28.44 -4.49
C ALA A 381 14.18 -29.46 -3.45
N MET A 382 13.53 -28.95 -2.38
CA MET A 382 12.89 -29.81 -1.36
C MET A 382 11.84 -30.74 -1.98
N MET A 383 10.93 -30.22 -2.78
CA MET A 383 9.87 -31.02 -3.40
C MET A 383 10.45 -32.10 -4.33
N LYS A 384 11.46 -31.76 -5.15
CA LYS A 384 12.15 -32.72 -6.03
C LYS A 384 12.80 -33.85 -5.21
N ALA A 385 13.45 -33.52 -4.10
CA ALA A 385 14.04 -34.52 -3.22
C ALA A 385 12.99 -35.42 -2.55
N ILE A 386 11.86 -34.87 -2.09
CA ILE A 386 10.74 -35.64 -1.55
C ILE A 386 10.20 -36.63 -2.61
N ILE A 387 9.95 -36.14 -3.83
CA ILE A 387 9.46 -36.96 -4.95
C ILE A 387 10.46 -38.09 -5.31
N ARG A 388 11.73 -37.82 -5.22
CA ARG A 388 12.79 -38.76 -5.56
C ARG A 388 13.02 -39.81 -4.47
N HIS A 389 13.10 -39.42 -3.22
CA HIS A 389 13.60 -40.22 -2.10
C HIS A 389 12.55 -40.62 -1.06
N ARG A 390 11.51 -39.78 -0.83
CA ARG A 390 10.56 -39.95 0.29
C ARG A 390 9.10 -39.72 -0.15
N ARG A 391 8.66 -40.36 -1.24
CA ARG A 391 7.29 -40.21 -1.79
C ARG A 391 6.18 -40.48 -0.81
N GLU A 392 6.43 -41.34 0.17
CA GLU A 392 5.48 -41.66 1.25
C GLU A 392 5.04 -40.41 2.03
N LEU A 393 5.88 -39.38 2.13
CA LEU A 393 5.53 -38.12 2.80
C LEU A 393 4.39 -37.34 2.09
N LEU A 394 4.14 -37.62 0.81
CA LEU A 394 3.09 -37.00 0.02
C LEU A 394 1.80 -37.84 -0.06
N VAL A 395 1.86 -39.12 0.33
CA VAL A 395 0.68 -39.98 0.32
C VAL A 395 -0.29 -39.54 1.40
N GLY A 396 -1.58 -39.48 1.06
CA GLY A 396 -2.63 -38.92 1.93
C GLY A 396 -2.74 -37.39 1.91
N LYS A 397 -1.95 -36.68 1.07
CA LYS A 397 -1.94 -35.22 0.97
C LYS A 397 -2.36 -34.80 -0.44
N LEU A 398 -3.04 -33.65 -0.55
CA LEU A 398 -3.47 -33.07 -1.84
C LEU A 398 -4.24 -34.04 -2.76
N GLY A 399 -4.99 -34.99 -2.20
CA GLY A 399 -5.74 -36.00 -2.96
C GLY A 399 -4.88 -37.15 -3.52
N ILE A 400 -3.60 -37.23 -3.17
CA ILE A 400 -2.69 -38.28 -3.57
C ILE A 400 -2.83 -39.50 -2.66
N SER A 401 -3.21 -40.65 -3.19
CA SER A 401 -3.46 -41.86 -2.40
C SER A 401 -2.33 -42.91 -2.48
N SER A 402 -1.34 -42.73 -3.39
CA SER A 402 -0.26 -43.70 -3.57
C SER A 402 1.05 -43.08 -4.05
N LYS A 403 2.18 -43.79 -3.83
CA LYS A 403 3.50 -43.38 -4.34
C LYS A 403 3.55 -43.32 -5.90
N TRP A 404 2.72 -44.10 -6.56
CA TRP A 404 2.60 -44.05 -8.01
C TRP A 404 1.94 -42.75 -8.47
N GLN A 405 0.88 -42.30 -7.81
CA GLN A 405 0.26 -41.01 -8.09
C GLN A 405 1.21 -39.83 -7.83
N VAL A 406 2.08 -39.89 -6.82
CA VAL A 406 3.14 -38.87 -6.62
C VAL A 406 4.00 -38.77 -7.88
N ARG A 407 4.38 -39.88 -8.48
CA ARG A 407 5.18 -39.92 -9.73
C ARG A 407 4.40 -39.37 -10.92
N LEU A 408 3.12 -39.73 -11.03
CA LEU A 408 2.24 -39.28 -12.11
C LEU A 408 2.04 -37.76 -12.07
N HIS A 409 1.87 -37.16 -10.86
CA HIS A 409 1.60 -35.76 -10.66
C HIS A 409 2.84 -34.92 -10.25
N GLN A 410 4.04 -35.42 -10.49
CA GLN A 410 5.27 -34.76 -10.05
C GLN A 410 5.41 -33.30 -10.54
N GLN A 411 5.06 -33.03 -11.80
CA GLN A 411 5.15 -31.69 -12.39
C GLN A 411 4.13 -30.73 -11.74
N GLN A 412 2.91 -31.20 -11.46
CA GLN A 412 1.88 -30.43 -10.77
C GLN A 412 2.29 -30.10 -9.34
N LEU A 413 2.91 -31.04 -8.63
CA LEU A 413 3.41 -30.82 -7.27
C LEU A 413 4.54 -29.79 -7.23
N ILE A 414 5.51 -29.92 -8.15
CA ILE A 414 6.61 -28.95 -8.28
C ILE A 414 6.05 -27.58 -8.65
N HIS A 415 5.18 -27.50 -9.65
CA HIS A 415 4.54 -26.25 -10.05
C HIS A 415 3.77 -25.60 -8.89
N PHE A 416 3.00 -26.40 -8.14
CA PHE A 416 2.23 -25.91 -7.00
C PHE A 416 3.13 -25.29 -5.93
N ILE A 417 4.17 -26.01 -5.47
CA ILE A 417 5.02 -25.51 -4.38
C ILE A 417 5.83 -24.27 -4.80
N THR A 418 6.32 -24.25 -6.05
CA THR A 418 7.05 -23.09 -6.58
C THR A 418 6.16 -21.85 -6.64
N ARG A 419 4.91 -21.99 -7.13
CA ARG A 419 3.96 -20.89 -7.18
C ARG A 419 3.48 -20.45 -5.79
N ALA A 420 3.23 -21.39 -4.89
CA ALA A 420 2.89 -21.11 -3.50
C ALA A 420 3.99 -20.32 -2.79
N ALA A 421 5.26 -20.72 -3.01
CA ALA A 421 6.41 -20.01 -2.48
C ALA A 421 6.58 -18.60 -3.09
N LEU A 422 6.32 -18.40 -4.38
CA LEU A 422 6.31 -17.06 -4.99
C LEU A 422 5.22 -16.16 -4.39
N CYS A 423 4.09 -16.72 -4.00
CA CYS A 423 2.94 -15.96 -3.49
C CYS A 423 2.96 -15.75 -1.97
N HIS A 424 3.82 -16.42 -1.20
CA HIS A 424 3.74 -16.41 0.26
C HIS A 424 3.80 -14.98 0.85
N ASP A 425 4.63 -14.14 0.30
CA ASP A 425 4.91 -12.77 0.72
C ASP A 425 4.19 -11.67 -0.10
N ILE A 426 3.27 -12.05 -1.00
CA ILE A 426 2.57 -11.11 -1.90
C ILE A 426 1.85 -9.98 -1.16
N GLY A 427 1.49 -10.20 0.09
CA GLY A 427 0.82 -9.21 0.94
C GLY A 427 1.70 -8.03 1.35
N LYS A 428 3.03 -8.16 1.26
CA LYS A 428 3.97 -7.05 1.49
C LYS A 428 3.76 -5.90 0.51
N ASN A 429 3.15 -6.14 -0.65
CA ASN A 429 2.75 -5.09 -1.59
C ASN A 429 1.76 -4.06 -0.99
N SER A 430 1.06 -4.40 0.08
CA SER A 430 0.16 -3.47 0.78
C SER A 430 0.88 -2.58 1.81
N ILE A 431 2.13 -2.86 2.13
CA ILE A 431 2.90 -2.23 3.20
C ILE A 431 4.34 -1.88 2.75
N VAL A 432 4.52 -1.55 1.47
CA VAL A 432 5.82 -1.22 0.86
C VAL A 432 6.59 -0.18 1.68
N SER A 433 5.90 0.87 2.14
CA SER A 433 6.51 1.95 2.93
C SER A 433 7.05 1.49 4.28
N VAL A 434 6.49 0.43 4.86
CA VAL A 434 6.98 -0.16 6.11
C VAL A 434 8.13 -1.13 5.84
N VAL A 435 7.99 -1.95 4.79
CA VAL A 435 9.01 -2.96 4.42
C VAL A 435 10.31 -2.28 3.93
N ASN A 436 10.18 -1.18 3.18
CA ASN A 436 11.33 -0.42 2.65
C ASN A 436 11.86 0.63 3.64
N ASN A 437 11.36 0.65 4.89
CA ASN A 437 11.88 1.56 5.90
C ASN A 437 13.23 1.03 6.44
N ASP A 438 14.31 1.61 5.95
CA ASP A 438 15.68 1.21 6.24
C ASP A 438 16.49 2.29 6.99
N TYR A 439 15.89 3.45 7.27
CA TYR A 439 16.58 4.58 7.90
C TYR A 439 16.47 4.60 9.43
N ARG A 440 15.61 3.79 10.03
CA ARG A 440 15.46 3.62 11.48
C ARG A 440 14.95 2.24 11.86
N GLN A 441 15.04 1.90 13.13
CA GLN A 441 14.40 0.68 13.64
C GLN A 441 12.87 0.80 13.57
N LEU A 442 12.24 -0.33 13.27
CA LEU A 442 10.78 -0.43 13.22
C LEU A 442 10.19 -0.33 14.63
N CYS A 443 9.15 0.48 14.79
CA CYS A 443 8.39 0.50 16.03
C CYS A 443 7.46 -0.73 16.14
N ASP A 444 6.86 -0.93 17.31
CA ASP A 444 6.01 -2.10 17.57
C ASP A 444 4.74 -2.12 16.71
N GLU A 445 4.19 -0.95 16.38
CA GLU A 445 3.07 -0.82 15.47
C GLU A 445 3.44 -1.29 14.06
N GLU A 446 4.61 -0.92 13.57
CA GLU A 446 5.10 -1.35 12.26
C GLU A 446 5.38 -2.85 12.24
N ARG A 447 5.97 -3.41 13.30
CA ARG A 447 6.15 -4.86 13.45
C ARG A 447 4.81 -5.60 13.45
N ARG A 448 3.77 -5.04 14.11
CA ARG A 448 2.40 -5.59 14.07
C ARG A 448 1.82 -5.54 12.66
N ILE A 449 2.01 -4.43 11.94
CA ILE A 449 1.56 -4.28 10.55
C ILE A 449 2.27 -5.28 9.63
N ILE A 450 3.59 -5.48 9.77
CA ILE A 450 4.32 -6.49 9.01
C ILE A 450 3.72 -7.89 9.25
N ARG A 451 3.38 -8.23 10.49
CA ARG A 451 2.74 -9.52 10.81
C ARG A 451 1.35 -9.71 10.18
N MET A 452 0.76 -8.66 9.61
CA MET A 452 -0.52 -8.74 8.89
C MET A 452 -0.35 -9.13 7.42
N HIS A 453 0.88 -9.13 6.85
CA HIS A 453 1.06 -9.39 5.41
C HIS A 453 0.52 -10.75 4.95
N PRO A 454 0.54 -11.86 5.74
CA PRO A 454 -0.07 -13.11 5.30
C PRO A 454 -1.57 -12.95 4.98
N ARG A 455 -2.27 -12.19 5.83
CA ARG A 455 -3.69 -11.86 5.62
C ARG A 455 -3.91 -10.91 4.46
N MET A 456 -3.05 -9.89 4.36
CA MET A 456 -3.12 -8.93 3.25
C MET A 456 -2.90 -9.61 1.91
N GLY A 457 -2.10 -10.68 1.87
CA GLY A 457 -1.86 -11.49 0.67
C GLY A 457 -3.12 -12.09 0.07
N LEU A 458 -4.10 -12.45 0.92
CA LEU A 458 -5.33 -13.10 0.45
C LEU A 458 -6.13 -12.24 -0.54
N LYS A 459 -6.09 -10.91 -0.45
CA LYS A 459 -6.80 -10.03 -1.38
C LYS A 459 -6.27 -10.11 -2.80
N TYR A 460 -4.96 -10.33 -2.97
CA TYR A 460 -4.35 -10.54 -4.29
C TYR A 460 -4.70 -11.89 -4.89
N LEU A 461 -5.03 -12.88 -4.05
CA LEU A 461 -5.37 -14.24 -4.45
C LEU A 461 -6.90 -14.46 -4.59
N LYS A 462 -7.72 -13.66 -3.91
CA LYS A 462 -9.21 -13.76 -3.96
C LYS A 462 -9.81 -13.57 -5.35
N ILE A 463 -9.07 -13.03 -6.26
CA ILE A 463 -9.47 -12.62 -7.61
C ILE A 463 -9.84 -13.82 -8.49
N SER A 464 -9.31 -15.03 -8.21
CA SER A 464 -9.56 -16.23 -8.95
C SER A 464 -9.80 -17.43 -8.04
N GLN A 465 -10.69 -18.34 -8.47
CA GLN A 465 -10.93 -19.60 -7.76
C GLN A 465 -9.69 -20.50 -7.71
N LYS A 466 -8.88 -20.51 -8.76
CA LYS A 466 -7.64 -21.30 -8.80
C LYS A 466 -6.54 -20.74 -7.88
N LEU A 467 -6.48 -19.43 -7.71
CA LEU A 467 -5.50 -18.80 -6.81
C LEU A 467 -5.84 -19.04 -5.33
N LYS A 468 -7.07 -19.42 -5.01
CA LYS A 468 -7.46 -19.83 -3.65
C LYS A 468 -6.69 -21.04 -3.12
N TYR A 469 -6.15 -21.87 -3.99
CA TYR A 469 -5.29 -23.00 -3.58
C TYR A 469 -4.02 -22.55 -2.86
N TYR A 470 -3.58 -21.30 -3.04
CA TYR A 470 -2.42 -20.71 -2.35
C TYR A 470 -2.77 -19.95 -1.07
N TYR A 471 -4.06 -19.89 -0.67
CA TYR A 471 -4.48 -19.14 0.52
C TYR A 471 -3.81 -19.63 1.79
N ASP A 472 -3.89 -20.93 2.03
CA ASP A 472 -3.40 -21.50 3.27
C ASP A 472 -1.87 -21.43 3.35
N THR A 473 -1.17 -21.56 2.24
CA THR A 473 0.29 -21.40 2.19
C THR A 473 0.71 -19.95 2.43
N THR A 474 0.00 -18.99 1.81
CA THR A 474 0.24 -17.56 2.06
C THR A 474 -0.13 -17.17 3.49
N LEU A 475 -1.23 -17.69 4.04
CA LEU A 475 -1.68 -17.35 5.37
C LEU A 475 -0.82 -17.99 6.47
N GLY A 476 -0.36 -19.23 6.24
CA GLY A 476 0.24 -20.10 7.24
C GLY A 476 1.76 -20.15 7.29
N HIS A 477 2.50 -19.53 6.35
CA HIS A 477 3.96 -19.69 6.25
C HIS A 477 4.74 -19.19 7.48
N HIS A 478 4.14 -18.41 8.35
CA HIS A 478 4.71 -18.03 9.64
C HIS A 478 4.11 -18.77 10.84
N LYS A 479 3.22 -19.75 10.63
CA LYS A 479 2.74 -20.62 11.71
C LYS A 479 3.78 -21.70 12.01
N TRP A 480 3.94 -22.01 13.29
CA TRP A 480 4.80 -23.09 13.70
C TRP A 480 4.17 -24.46 13.38
N TYR A 481 5.01 -25.45 13.15
CA TYR A 481 4.59 -26.82 12.86
C TYR A 481 3.64 -27.39 13.92
N ASN A 482 3.88 -27.11 15.22
CA ASN A 482 3.02 -27.57 16.31
C ASN A 482 1.65 -26.86 16.37
N GLY A 483 1.39 -25.83 15.54
CA GLY A 483 0.15 -25.04 15.50
C GLY A 483 -0.04 -24.06 16.64
N LYS A 484 0.82 -24.05 17.67
CA LYS A 484 0.62 -23.26 18.89
C LYS A 484 1.09 -21.82 18.75
N GLU A 485 2.16 -21.58 17.99
CA GLU A 485 2.84 -20.30 17.87
C GLU A 485 2.89 -19.78 16.44
N GLY A 486 3.54 -18.63 16.25
CA GLY A 486 3.57 -17.94 14.96
C GLY A 486 2.31 -17.11 14.69
N TYR A 487 2.18 -16.55 13.51
CA TYR A 487 1.05 -15.70 13.12
C TYR A 487 0.53 -16.04 11.72
N PRO A 488 -0.73 -15.68 11.42
CA PRO A 488 -1.73 -15.03 12.27
C PRO A 488 -2.33 -15.99 13.31
N ASN A 489 -2.77 -15.44 14.45
CA ASN A 489 -3.22 -16.26 15.59
C ASN A 489 -4.51 -17.04 15.34
N ASP A 490 -5.37 -16.52 14.46
CA ASP A 490 -6.67 -17.07 14.12
C ASP A 490 -6.65 -18.05 12.94
N PHE A 491 -5.48 -18.49 12.51
CA PHE A 491 -5.30 -19.54 11.51
C PHE A 491 -4.65 -20.78 12.16
N ASP A 492 -5.33 -21.91 12.05
CA ASP A 492 -4.84 -23.21 12.49
C ASP A 492 -4.28 -24.00 11.29
N ASN A 493 -2.97 -23.94 11.10
CA ASN A 493 -2.30 -24.64 10.01
C ASN A 493 -2.37 -26.17 10.14
N THR A 494 -2.64 -26.69 11.35
CA THR A 494 -2.73 -28.15 11.58
C THR A 494 -3.97 -28.77 10.93
N LYS A 495 -4.99 -27.96 10.69
CA LYS A 495 -6.24 -28.36 10.03
C LYS A 495 -6.23 -28.11 8.52
N SER A 496 -5.20 -27.45 8.00
CA SER A 496 -5.13 -27.15 6.57
C SER A 496 -4.84 -28.41 5.74
N PRO A 497 -5.56 -28.64 4.65
CA PRO A 497 -5.22 -29.69 3.69
C PRO A 497 -3.87 -29.45 3.01
N TYR A 498 -3.37 -28.21 3.07
CA TYR A 498 -2.06 -27.79 2.53
C TYR A 498 -0.96 -27.73 3.58
N ARG A 499 -1.18 -28.27 4.78
CA ARG A 499 -0.24 -28.21 5.91
C ARG A 499 1.18 -28.56 5.50
N PHE A 500 1.37 -29.65 4.79
CA PHE A 500 2.71 -30.11 4.38
C PHE A 500 3.41 -29.09 3.44
N MET A 501 2.65 -28.40 2.60
CA MET A 501 3.17 -27.34 1.74
C MET A 501 3.53 -26.09 2.56
N ILE A 502 2.72 -25.76 3.57
CA ILE A 502 3.03 -24.69 4.53
C ILE A 502 4.35 -25.00 5.23
N ASP A 503 4.54 -26.23 5.73
CA ASP A 503 5.76 -26.66 6.43
C ASP A 503 7.01 -26.51 5.55
N ILE A 504 6.94 -26.89 4.27
CA ILE A 504 8.03 -26.71 3.30
C ILE A 504 8.36 -25.21 3.13
N ILE A 505 7.35 -24.38 2.90
CA ILE A 505 7.55 -22.94 2.68
C ILE A 505 8.09 -22.28 3.96
N THR A 506 7.54 -22.59 5.14
CA THR A 506 8.03 -22.08 6.43
C THR A 506 9.51 -22.38 6.65
N LEU A 507 9.93 -23.60 6.35
CA LEU A 507 11.33 -24.02 6.49
C LEU A 507 12.21 -23.27 5.50
N CYS A 508 11.82 -23.18 4.21
CA CYS A 508 12.57 -22.51 3.17
C CYS A 508 12.65 -21.00 3.37
N ASP A 509 11.55 -20.37 3.81
CA ASP A 509 11.50 -18.94 4.17
C ASP A 509 12.48 -18.63 5.32
N CYS A 510 12.43 -19.40 6.39
CA CYS A 510 13.37 -19.24 7.52
C CYS A 510 14.83 -19.45 7.10
N MET A 511 15.10 -20.45 6.24
CA MET A 511 16.43 -20.72 5.72
C MET A 511 16.96 -19.54 4.90
N GLN A 512 16.18 -19.05 3.94
CA GLN A 512 16.56 -17.90 3.11
C GLN A 512 16.72 -16.64 3.97
N ALA A 513 15.75 -16.37 4.84
CA ALA A 513 15.77 -15.19 5.69
C ALA A 513 16.98 -15.14 6.66
N ALA A 514 17.51 -16.28 7.06
CA ALA A 514 18.66 -16.36 7.97
C ALA A 514 20.01 -16.25 7.22
N THR A 515 20.06 -16.63 5.95
CA THR A 515 21.29 -16.61 5.11
C THR A 515 21.39 -15.37 4.22
N GLU A 516 20.36 -14.50 4.20
CA GLU A 516 20.28 -13.34 3.32
C GLU A 516 21.35 -12.29 3.68
N ARG A 517 22.08 -11.83 2.64
CA ARG A 517 23.13 -10.82 2.74
C ARG A 517 22.69 -9.41 2.37
N VAL A 518 21.58 -9.28 1.67
CA VAL A 518 21.09 -8.02 1.10
C VAL A 518 19.73 -7.66 1.68
N GLY A 519 19.52 -6.38 2.02
CA GLY A 519 18.20 -5.88 2.40
C GLY A 519 17.82 -6.03 3.87
N ARG A 520 18.77 -6.32 4.76
CA ARG A 520 18.52 -6.37 6.22
C ARG A 520 19.51 -5.52 7.01
N ASN A 521 19.02 -4.41 7.55
CA ASN A 521 19.85 -3.44 8.28
C ASN A 521 20.20 -3.84 9.73
N TYR A 522 19.66 -4.96 10.25
CA TYR A 522 19.71 -5.26 11.70
C TYR A 522 20.21 -6.67 12.05
N LYS A 523 20.64 -7.48 11.08
CA LYS A 523 21.18 -8.82 11.36
C LYS A 523 22.33 -9.15 10.39
N GLN A 524 23.39 -9.75 10.95
CA GLN A 524 24.42 -10.41 10.14
C GLN A 524 23.88 -11.72 9.58
N GLU A 525 24.26 -12.05 8.34
CA GLU A 525 23.96 -13.36 7.74
C GLU A 525 24.51 -14.49 8.59
N LYS A 526 23.78 -15.60 8.63
CA LYS A 526 24.23 -16.83 9.30
C LYS A 526 24.83 -17.79 8.28
N SER A 527 25.84 -18.57 8.71
CA SER A 527 26.31 -19.69 7.89
C SER A 527 25.19 -20.74 7.75
N PHE A 528 25.20 -21.47 6.64
CA PHE A 528 24.20 -22.51 6.39
C PHE A 528 24.18 -23.57 7.49
N GLU A 529 25.35 -23.97 8.00
CA GLU A 529 25.49 -24.90 9.11
C GLU A 529 24.79 -24.42 10.39
N LYS A 530 24.96 -23.12 10.72
CA LYS A 530 24.27 -22.52 11.88
C LYS A 530 22.75 -22.53 11.68
N VAL A 531 22.27 -22.26 10.47
CA VAL A 531 20.83 -22.33 10.15
C VAL A 531 20.33 -23.76 10.29
N MET A 532 21.06 -24.76 9.82
CA MET A 532 20.69 -26.16 9.99
C MET A 532 20.67 -26.58 11.46
N GLY A 533 21.58 -26.05 12.30
CA GLY A 533 21.51 -26.22 13.75
C GLY A 533 20.19 -25.73 14.35
N GLU A 534 19.78 -24.49 13.99
CA GLU A 534 18.50 -23.92 14.44
C GLU A 534 17.28 -24.69 13.93
N LEU A 535 17.36 -25.23 12.71
CA LEU A 535 16.27 -26.08 12.17
C LEU A 535 16.14 -27.39 12.93
N ARG A 536 17.26 -28.02 13.31
CA ARG A 536 17.26 -29.25 14.14
C ARG A 536 16.72 -28.99 15.56
N GLU A 537 17.14 -27.89 16.18
CA GLU A 537 16.62 -27.49 17.50
C GLU A 537 15.11 -27.21 17.46
N GLY A 538 14.61 -26.63 16.38
CA GLY A 538 13.19 -26.33 16.20
C GLY A 538 12.36 -27.48 15.65
N ALA A 539 12.93 -28.64 15.37
CA ALA A 539 12.22 -29.79 14.81
C ALA A 539 11.14 -30.32 15.78
N GLY A 540 9.93 -30.54 15.28
CA GLY A 540 8.76 -30.94 16.07
C GLY A 540 8.04 -29.80 16.77
N THR A 541 8.64 -28.62 16.86
CA THR A 541 8.00 -27.41 17.39
C THR A 541 7.71 -26.39 16.28
N ARG A 542 8.72 -25.74 15.77
CA ARG A 542 8.62 -24.73 14.72
C ARG A 542 8.65 -25.36 13.33
N TYR A 543 9.44 -26.38 13.14
CA TYR A 543 9.65 -27.02 11.82
C TYR A 543 9.17 -28.47 11.83
N ASN A 544 8.74 -28.92 10.65
CA ASN A 544 8.35 -30.31 10.44
C ASN A 544 9.59 -31.22 10.58
N PRO A 545 9.61 -32.18 11.54
CA PRO A 545 10.77 -33.02 11.80
C PRO A 545 11.13 -33.95 10.63
N ASP A 546 10.14 -34.39 9.84
CA ASP A 546 10.39 -35.22 8.64
C ASP A 546 11.15 -34.45 7.57
N LEU A 547 10.88 -33.13 7.43
CA LEU A 547 11.59 -32.27 6.47
C LEU A 547 13.01 -31.98 6.91
N VAL A 548 13.24 -31.73 8.21
CA VAL A 548 14.59 -31.53 8.75
C VAL A 548 15.41 -32.81 8.59
N LYS A 549 14.84 -33.97 8.98
CA LYS A 549 15.46 -35.28 8.79
C LYS A 549 15.76 -35.59 7.33
N LEU A 550 14.88 -35.22 6.40
CA LEU A 550 15.10 -35.40 4.97
C LEU A 550 16.39 -34.70 4.50
N ILE A 551 16.65 -33.48 4.98
CA ILE A 551 17.85 -32.72 4.62
C ILE A 551 19.11 -33.41 5.19
N ASP A 552 19.03 -33.89 6.44
CA ASP A 552 20.15 -34.59 7.09
C ASP A 552 20.45 -35.96 6.46
N ASP A 553 19.41 -36.69 6.06
CA ASP A 553 19.54 -38.04 5.48
C ASP A 553 20.06 -38.03 4.02
N ILE A 554 19.99 -36.87 3.29
CA ILE A 554 20.30 -36.79 1.85
C ILE A 554 21.40 -35.74 1.62
N PRO A 555 22.69 -36.17 1.55
CA PRO A 555 23.82 -35.24 1.39
C PRO A 555 23.73 -34.38 0.12
N GLU A 556 23.16 -34.91 -0.97
CA GLU A 556 22.97 -34.16 -2.22
C GLU A 556 21.96 -33.03 -2.05
N LEU A 557 20.89 -33.25 -1.27
CA LEU A 557 19.92 -32.21 -0.94
C LEU A 557 20.54 -31.14 -0.05
N TYR A 558 21.29 -31.54 0.99
CA TYR A 558 22.00 -30.61 1.87
C TYR A 558 22.90 -29.65 1.07
N LYS A 559 23.75 -30.20 0.20
CA LYS A 559 24.65 -29.41 -0.66
C LYS A 559 23.87 -28.51 -1.66
N GLU A 560 22.79 -28.98 -2.22
CA GLU A 560 21.97 -28.19 -3.15
C GLU A 560 21.27 -27.03 -2.42
N LEU A 561 20.70 -27.25 -1.24
CA LEU A 561 20.10 -26.21 -0.42
C LEU A 561 21.15 -25.19 0.04
N GLU A 562 22.34 -25.63 0.45
CA GLU A 562 23.46 -24.76 0.79
C GLU A 562 23.86 -23.90 -0.40
N ARG A 563 24.03 -24.51 -1.58
CA ARG A 563 24.36 -23.81 -2.82
C ARG A 563 23.33 -22.74 -3.15
N ILE A 564 22.06 -23.10 -3.09
CA ILE A 564 20.96 -22.14 -3.34
C ILE A 564 20.97 -21.05 -2.28
N ALA A 565 20.98 -21.38 -0.98
CA ALA A 565 20.86 -20.43 0.10
C ALA A 565 22.03 -19.41 0.17
N ILE A 566 23.25 -19.84 -0.12
CA ILE A 566 24.45 -19.02 0.02
C ILE A 566 24.83 -18.29 -1.27
N TYR A 567 24.66 -18.93 -2.42
CA TYR A 567 25.13 -18.39 -3.70
C TYR A 567 24.00 -18.02 -4.68
N GLY A 568 22.80 -18.58 -4.53
CA GLY A 568 21.71 -18.36 -5.48
C GLY A 568 21.19 -16.92 -5.53
N TRP A 569 21.42 -16.11 -4.50
CA TRP A 569 20.99 -14.72 -4.45
C TRP A 569 21.65 -13.86 -5.56
N SER A 570 22.94 -14.11 -5.87
CA SER A 570 23.65 -13.36 -6.92
C SER A 570 23.03 -13.57 -8.30
N ASP A 571 22.64 -14.80 -8.60
CA ASP A 571 22.02 -15.16 -9.87
C ASP A 571 20.63 -14.51 -10.00
N ILE A 572 19.85 -14.50 -8.91
CA ILE A 572 18.53 -13.86 -8.87
C ILE A 572 18.64 -12.35 -9.11
N TYR A 573 19.56 -11.65 -8.40
CA TYR A 573 19.76 -10.21 -8.60
C TYR A 573 20.31 -9.89 -9.98
N TYR A 574 21.17 -10.74 -10.53
CA TYR A 574 21.66 -10.58 -11.91
C TYR A 574 20.53 -10.70 -12.94
N GLU A 575 19.65 -11.71 -12.80
CA GLU A 575 18.48 -11.85 -13.67
C GLU A 575 17.48 -10.69 -13.51
N ILE A 576 17.27 -10.18 -12.29
CA ILE A 576 16.48 -8.98 -12.05
C ILE A 576 17.11 -7.77 -12.78
N TYR A 577 18.41 -7.57 -12.63
CA TYR A 577 19.12 -6.47 -13.32
C TYR A 577 18.96 -6.57 -14.84
N LYS A 578 19.20 -7.75 -15.40
CA LYS A 578 19.11 -8.02 -16.84
C LYS A 578 17.71 -7.78 -17.40
N ASN A 579 16.69 -8.25 -16.69
CA ASN A 579 15.30 -8.28 -17.21
C ASN A 579 14.50 -7.00 -16.88
N TYR A 580 14.84 -6.30 -15.81
CA TYR A 580 14.01 -5.22 -15.28
C TYR A 580 14.72 -3.86 -15.12
N MET A 581 16.04 -3.80 -15.16
CA MET A 581 16.80 -2.56 -14.91
C MET A 581 17.61 -2.08 -16.12
N ARG A 582 17.66 -2.86 -17.18
CA ARG A 582 18.14 -2.42 -18.49
C ARG A 582 16.98 -1.79 -19.24
#